data_9f25d2218268fcd702db9272edf53bdf
#
_entry.id   9f25d2218268fcd702db9272edf53bdf
#
_cell.length_a   1.000
_cell.length_b   1.000
_cell.length_c   1.000
_cell.angle_alpha   90.00
_cell.angle_beta   90.00
_cell.angle_gamma   90.00
#
_symmetry.space_group_name_H-M   'P 1'
#
loop_
_entity.id
_entity.type
_entity.pdbx_description
1 polymer ?
#
loop_
_entity_poly.entity_id
_entity_poly.type
_entity_poly.pdbx_seq_one_letter_code
_entity_poly.pdbx_strand_id
1 'polypeptide(L)'
;HSNGCELALRMTGDDRGTDLLGVELAGTGLRQYPSAAAILSQTTATHRPPGLRELIWAPEDLYPADVVNAVGSAGSPPQEGRISVNWAGRDFPALAADVRVPVRFTAAEHERVWDSTPEALSEIAALFAAAPRVEINRQPGSGHNLSLGVAAADYHSGVLSFVEQCIAGAAGDLNREAG
;
A
#
# COMPACT_ATOMS: atom_id res chain seq x y z
N HIS A 1 1.12 0.14 -4.55
CA HIS A 1 -0.27 0.13 -4.09
C HIS A 1 -0.85 -1.28 -4.20
N SER A 2 -1.71 -1.69 -3.24
CA SER A 2 -2.42 -2.96 -3.21
C SER A 2 -1.45 -4.14 -3.42
N ASN A 3 -1.69 -5.04 -4.38
CA ASN A 3 -0.79 -6.17 -4.67
C ASN A 3 0.65 -5.75 -5.01
N GLY A 4 0.85 -4.54 -5.54
CA GLY A 4 2.20 -4.00 -5.77
C GLY A 4 3.02 -3.77 -4.51
N CYS A 5 2.39 -3.71 -3.33
CA CYS A 5 3.10 -3.58 -2.05
C CYS A 5 3.97 -4.80 -1.75
N GLU A 6 3.54 -6.01 -2.14
CA GLU A 6 4.37 -7.20 -1.98
C GLU A 6 5.66 -7.10 -2.80
N LEU A 7 5.55 -6.68 -4.07
CA LEU A 7 6.72 -6.47 -4.91
C LEU A 7 7.65 -5.41 -4.33
N ALA A 8 7.10 -4.27 -3.89
CA ALA A 8 7.87 -3.19 -3.29
C ALA A 8 8.63 -3.67 -2.04
N LEU A 9 7.99 -4.43 -1.15
CA LEU A 9 8.65 -4.97 0.05
C LEU A 9 9.71 -6.02 -0.27
N ARG A 10 9.49 -6.86 -1.26
CA ARG A 10 10.52 -7.80 -1.73
C ARG A 10 11.73 -7.09 -2.31
N MET A 11 11.51 -5.97 -3.00
CA MET A 11 12.62 -5.14 -3.53
C MET A 11 13.39 -4.44 -2.42
N THR A 12 12.72 -3.93 -1.39
CA THR A 12 13.39 -3.22 -0.27
C THR A 12 14.13 -4.14 0.68
N GLY A 13 13.77 -5.41 0.77
CA GLY A 13 14.45 -6.42 1.59
C GLY A 13 15.51 -7.26 0.84
N ASP A 14 15.70 -7.02 -0.48
CA ASP A 14 16.69 -7.71 -1.31
C ASP A 14 17.99 -6.88 -1.38
N ASP A 15 19.13 -7.55 -1.46
CA ASP A 15 20.44 -6.89 -1.62
C ASP A 15 20.51 -5.94 -2.84
N ARG A 16 19.68 -6.19 -3.85
CA ARG A 16 19.52 -5.33 -5.03
C ARG A 16 18.72 -4.06 -4.74
N GLY A 17 18.06 -3.98 -3.61
CA GLY A 17 17.29 -2.82 -3.17
C GLY A 17 18.09 -1.85 -2.29
N THR A 18 19.40 -2.05 -2.13
CA THR A 18 20.27 -1.21 -1.28
C THR A 18 20.31 0.25 -1.71
N ASP A 19 20.07 0.55 -2.99
CA ASP A 19 20.04 1.91 -3.53
C ASP A 19 18.67 2.60 -3.40
N LEU A 20 17.66 1.89 -2.84
CA LEU A 20 16.36 2.50 -2.59
C LEU A 20 16.44 3.45 -1.40
N LEU A 21 15.91 4.65 -1.56
CA LEU A 21 15.94 5.70 -0.53
C LEU A 21 14.75 5.63 0.42
N GLY A 22 13.71 4.91 0.08
CA GLY A 22 12.50 4.75 0.86
C GLY A 22 11.43 3.94 0.14
N VAL A 23 10.35 3.61 0.82
CA VAL A 23 9.19 2.91 0.24
C VAL A 23 7.88 3.52 0.71
N GLU A 24 6.97 3.74 -0.24
CA GLU A 24 5.56 4.07 0.03
C GLU A 24 4.70 2.85 -0.20
N LEU A 25 3.85 2.53 0.78
CA LEU A 25 2.90 1.42 0.76
C LEU A 25 1.49 1.95 1.00
N ALA A 26 0.55 1.58 0.14
CA ALA A 26 -0.84 2.00 0.28
C ALA A 26 -1.81 0.91 -0.17
N GLY A 27 -3.03 0.89 0.39
CA GLY A 27 -4.07 -0.08 0.02
C GLY A 27 -3.70 -1.53 0.37
N THR A 28 -2.99 -1.74 1.47
CA THR A 28 -2.62 -3.04 2.02
C THR A 28 -2.77 -3.06 3.53
N GLY A 29 -2.65 -4.22 4.17
CA GLY A 29 -2.78 -4.35 5.61
C GLY A 29 -2.54 -5.77 6.13
N LEU A 30 -2.66 -5.92 7.45
CA LEU A 30 -2.46 -7.20 8.15
C LEU A 30 -3.72 -8.07 8.19
N ARG A 31 -4.88 -7.45 8.19
CA ARG A 31 -6.17 -8.14 8.30
C ARG A 31 -7.15 -7.54 7.32
N GLN A 32 -7.85 -8.39 6.62
CA GLN A 32 -9.00 -7.96 5.82
C GLN A 32 -10.23 -7.85 6.72
N TYR A 33 -11.10 -6.91 6.43
CA TYR A 33 -12.42 -6.93 7.04
C TYR A 33 -13.16 -8.22 6.65
N PRO A 34 -13.97 -8.82 7.54
CA PRO A 34 -14.63 -10.09 7.25
C PRO A 34 -15.47 -10.08 5.96
N SER A 35 -16.15 -8.97 5.68
CA SER A 35 -16.92 -8.78 4.44
C SER A 35 -16.03 -8.79 3.19
N ALA A 36 -14.86 -8.16 3.28
CA ALA A 36 -13.89 -8.14 2.19
C ALA A 36 -13.28 -9.52 1.96
N ALA A 37 -12.88 -10.22 3.03
CA ALA A 37 -12.34 -11.56 2.95
C ALA A 37 -13.34 -12.55 2.29
N ALA A 38 -14.63 -12.44 2.61
CA ALA A 38 -15.67 -13.28 2.01
C ALA A 38 -15.80 -13.06 0.49
N ILE A 39 -15.67 -11.83 0.02
CA ILE A 39 -15.71 -11.48 -1.42
C ILE A 39 -14.39 -11.92 -2.10
N LEU A 40 -13.25 -11.53 -1.52
CA LEU A 40 -11.94 -11.77 -2.13
C LEU A 40 -11.60 -13.25 -2.24
N SER A 41 -12.05 -14.09 -1.29
CA SER A 41 -11.85 -15.55 -1.33
C SER A 41 -12.53 -16.22 -2.54
N GLN A 42 -13.52 -15.57 -3.16
CA GLN A 42 -14.21 -16.06 -4.35
C GLN A 42 -13.58 -15.54 -5.65
N THR A 43 -12.62 -14.62 -5.56
CA THR A 43 -11.98 -14.04 -6.74
C THR A 43 -10.97 -15.01 -7.34
N THR A 44 -11.04 -15.22 -8.66
CA THR A 44 -10.08 -16.02 -9.41
C THR A 44 -9.55 -15.24 -10.62
N ALA A 45 -8.64 -15.82 -11.37
CA ALA A 45 -8.13 -15.24 -12.61
C ALA A 45 -9.24 -14.92 -13.63
N THR A 46 -10.34 -15.69 -13.61
CA THR A 46 -11.43 -15.59 -14.58
C THR A 46 -12.77 -15.23 -13.96
N HIS A 47 -12.86 -15.17 -12.63
CA HIS A 47 -14.12 -14.88 -11.93
C HIS A 47 -13.94 -13.68 -10.99
N ARG A 48 -14.79 -12.69 -11.15
CA ARG A 48 -14.93 -11.53 -10.27
C ARG A 48 -16.29 -11.62 -9.56
N PRO A 49 -16.31 -11.89 -8.26
CA PRO A 49 -17.57 -12.05 -7.53
C PRO A 49 -18.33 -10.71 -7.45
N PRO A 50 -19.67 -10.78 -7.31
CA PRO A 50 -20.47 -9.60 -6.95
C PRO A 50 -19.91 -8.91 -5.69
N GLY A 51 -19.96 -7.59 -5.65
CA GLY A 51 -19.44 -6.79 -4.53
C GLY A 51 -17.95 -6.44 -4.62
N LEU A 52 -17.16 -7.08 -5.50
CA LEU A 52 -15.75 -6.75 -5.64
C LEU A 52 -15.53 -5.30 -6.11
N ARG A 53 -16.36 -4.83 -7.06
CA ARG A 53 -16.29 -3.44 -7.54
C ARG A 53 -16.59 -2.46 -6.40
N GLU A 54 -17.68 -2.70 -5.68
CA GLU A 54 -18.11 -1.87 -4.55
C GLU A 54 -17.11 -1.88 -3.40
N LEU A 55 -16.35 -2.97 -3.27
CA LEU A 55 -15.30 -3.08 -2.26
C LEU A 55 -14.11 -2.15 -2.56
N ILE A 56 -13.64 -2.12 -3.81
CA ILE A 56 -12.41 -1.41 -4.20
C ILE A 56 -12.66 0.00 -4.76
N TRP A 57 -13.92 0.32 -5.15
CA TRP A 57 -14.31 1.62 -5.72
C TRP A 57 -15.31 2.38 -4.83
N ALA A 58 -15.38 2.07 -3.56
CA ALA A 58 -16.23 2.78 -2.62
C ALA A 58 -15.44 3.79 -1.79
N PRO A 59 -16.09 4.90 -1.37
CA PRO A 59 -17.38 5.42 -1.85
C PRO A 59 -17.33 5.84 -3.32
N GLU A 60 -18.41 5.59 -4.06
CA GLU A 60 -18.41 5.79 -5.52
C GLU A 60 -18.25 7.27 -5.92
N ASP A 61 -18.77 8.17 -5.12
CA ASP A 61 -18.69 9.64 -5.32
C ASP A 61 -17.27 10.20 -5.13
N LEU A 62 -16.35 9.42 -4.58
CA LEU A 62 -14.93 9.79 -4.49
C LEU A 62 -14.13 9.50 -5.77
N TYR A 63 -14.75 8.91 -6.78
CA TYR A 63 -14.06 8.54 -8.02
C TYR A 63 -14.74 9.13 -9.25
N PRO A 64 -14.00 9.85 -10.14
CA PRO A 64 -14.54 10.27 -11.43
C PRO A 64 -15.01 9.07 -12.26
N ALA A 65 -16.20 9.17 -12.84
CA ALA A 65 -16.84 8.06 -13.55
C ALA A 65 -16.04 7.57 -14.77
N ASP A 66 -15.37 8.46 -15.47
CA ASP A 66 -14.49 8.17 -16.59
C ASP A 66 -13.26 7.36 -16.17
N VAL A 67 -12.67 7.68 -15.01
CA VAL A 67 -11.56 6.93 -14.41
C VAL A 67 -12.00 5.51 -14.05
N VAL A 68 -13.14 5.37 -13.36
CA VAL A 68 -13.68 4.06 -12.98
C VAL A 68 -13.97 3.20 -14.20
N ASN A 69 -14.53 3.78 -15.26
CA ASN A 69 -14.85 3.07 -16.49
C ASN A 69 -13.59 2.64 -17.26
N ALA A 70 -12.57 3.51 -17.30
CA ALA A 70 -11.31 3.21 -18.00
C ALA A 70 -10.51 2.10 -17.29
N VAL A 71 -10.35 2.20 -15.96
CA VAL A 71 -9.52 1.27 -15.17
C VAL A 71 -10.29 -0.03 -14.85
N GLY A 72 -11.60 0.08 -14.61
CA GLY A 72 -12.45 -1.08 -14.26
C GLY A 72 -12.54 -2.15 -15.34
N SER A 73 -12.16 -1.84 -16.59
CA SER A 73 -12.07 -2.79 -17.70
C SER A 73 -10.72 -3.52 -17.80
N ALA A 74 -9.69 -3.04 -17.09
CA ALA A 74 -8.38 -3.70 -17.08
C ALA A 74 -8.45 -5.06 -16.38
N GLY A 75 -7.88 -6.08 -17.03
CA GLY A 75 -7.75 -7.41 -16.44
C GLY A 75 -6.54 -7.48 -15.49
N SER A 76 -6.68 -8.22 -14.39
CA SER A 76 -5.51 -8.56 -13.55
C SER A 76 -4.84 -9.83 -14.10
N PRO A 77 -3.50 -9.91 -14.12
CA PRO A 77 -2.81 -11.13 -14.45
C PRO A 77 -3.21 -12.30 -13.54
N PRO A 78 -3.36 -13.53 -14.06
CA PRO A 78 -3.75 -14.69 -13.24
C PRO A 78 -2.83 -14.97 -12.04
N GLN A 79 -1.57 -14.56 -12.14
CA GLN A 79 -0.56 -14.76 -11.10
C GLN A 79 -0.80 -13.89 -9.85
N GLU A 80 -1.38 -12.71 -9.99
CA GLU A 80 -1.64 -11.80 -8.86
C GLU A 80 -2.57 -12.42 -7.81
N GLY A 81 -3.56 -13.22 -8.23
CA GLY A 81 -4.45 -13.90 -7.32
C GLY A 81 -3.77 -14.95 -6.43
N ARG A 82 -2.61 -15.47 -6.82
CA ARG A 82 -1.84 -16.45 -6.03
C ARG A 82 -0.94 -15.78 -4.98
N ILE A 83 -0.49 -14.57 -5.26
CA ILE A 83 0.41 -13.81 -4.39
C ILE A 83 -0.32 -13.41 -3.11
N SER A 84 -1.56 -12.97 -3.21
CA SER A 84 -2.31 -12.39 -2.09
C SER A 84 -2.79 -13.38 -1.02
N VAL A 85 -2.82 -14.69 -1.29
CA VAL A 85 -3.39 -15.70 -0.35
C VAL A 85 -2.65 -15.77 0.98
N ASN A 86 -1.33 -15.58 0.99
CA ASN A 86 -0.51 -15.64 2.19
C ASN A 86 0.01 -14.26 2.63
N TRP A 87 -0.39 -13.22 1.95
CA TRP A 87 0.17 -11.88 2.13
C TRP A 87 0.07 -11.39 3.57
N ALA A 88 -1.16 -11.20 4.05
CA ALA A 88 -1.39 -10.53 5.32
C ALA A 88 -0.86 -11.30 6.54
N GLY A 89 -1.05 -12.63 6.57
CA GLY A 89 -0.73 -13.44 7.75
C GLY A 89 0.71 -13.94 7.80
N ARG A 90 1.42 -13.98 6.67
CA ARG A 90 2.76 -14.58 6.59
C ARG A 90 3.78 -13.68 5.92
N ASP A 91 3.51 -13.26 4.69
CA ASP A 91 4.54 -12.64 3.85
C ASP A 91 4.77 -11.17 4.24
N PHE A 92 3.73 -10.40 4.52
CA PHE A 92 3.88 -9.01 4.91
C PHE A 92 4.68 -8.84 6.21
N PRO A 93 4.36 -9.51 7.33
CA PRO A 93 5.16 -9.40 8.54
C PRO A 93 6.63 -9.77 8.35
N ALA A 94 6.89 -10.85 7.61
CA ALA A 94 8.25 -11.32 7.36
C ALA A 94 9.06 -10.32 6.53
N LEU A 95 8.48 -9.81 5.44
CA LEU A 95 9.16 -8.86 4.56
C LEU A 95 9.34 -7.48 5.21
N ALA A 96 8.36 -7.02 5.98
CA ALA A 96 8.43 -5.74 6.66
C ALA A 96 9.58 -5.66 7.67
N ALA A 97 9.88 -6.77 8.35
CA ALA A 97 10.96 -6.84 9.33
C ALA A 97 12.36 -6.62 8.71
N ASP A 98 12.53 -6.92 7.42
CA ASP A 98 13.79 -6.78 6.69
C ASP A 98 13.97 -5.42 6.02
N VAL A 99 12.96 -4.55 6.04
CA VAL A 99 13.03 -3.21 5.43
C VAL A 99 13.94 -2.30 6.23
N ARG A 100 14.99 -1.77 5.58
CA ARG A 100 16.03 -0.91 6.19
C ARG A 100 16.02 0.52 5.68
N VAL A 101 15.03 0.89 4.90
CA VAL A 101 14.84 2.25 4.37
C VAL A 101 13.64 2.90 5.04
N PRO A 102 13.51 4.25 4.99
CA PRO A 102 12.31 4.94 5.45
C PRO A 102 11.03 4.38 4.81
N VAL A 103 10.00 4.23 5.61
CA VAL A 103 8.69 3.72 5.19
C VAL A 103 7.64 4.79 5.38
N ARG A 104 6.82 5.02 4.37
CA ARG A 104 5.54 5.70 4.50
C ARG A 104 4.43 4.70 4.20
N PHE A 105 3.52 4.55 5.13
CA PHE A 105 2.35 3.68 4.97
C PHE A 105 1.09 4.53 4.97
N THR A 106 0.32 4.48 3.89
CA THR A 106 -0.91 5.27 3.75
C THR A 106 -2.15 4.38 3.74
N ALA A 107 -3.02 4.61 4.72
CA ALA A 107 -4.37 4.06 4.75
C ALA A 107 -5.38 5.06 4.20
N ALA A 108 -6.33 4.60 3.39
CA ALA A 108 -7.45 5.41 2.95
C ALA A 108 -8.44 5.63 4.10
N GLU A 109 -9.09 6.82 4.16
CA GLU A 109 -10.11 7.09 5.17
C GLU A 109 -11.29 6.12 5.07
N HIS A 110 -11.69 5.77 3.85
CA HIS A 110 -12.81 4.88 3.56
C HIS A 110 -12.34 3.50 3.05
N GLU A 111 -11.20 3.01 3.59
CA GLU A 111 -10.71 1.66 3.27
C GLU A 111 -11.74 0.59 3.66
N ARG A 112 -12.06 -0.30 2.73
CA ARG A 112 -13.04 -1.38 2.92
C ARG A 112 -12.45 -2.77 2.81
N VAL A 113 -11.24 -2.89 2.33
CA VAL A 113 -10.54 -4.17 2.20
C VAL A 113 -9.80 -4.50 3.48
N TRP A 114 -8.98 -3.56 3.96
CA TRP A 114 -8.03 -3.76 5.04
C TRP A 114 -8.45 -3.04 6.32
N ASP A 115 -8.28 -3.70 7.44
CA ASP A 115 -8.44 -3.07 8.75
C ASP A 115 -7.45 -1.90 8.89
N SER A 116 -8.00 -0.70 8.93
CA SER A 116 -7.27 0.57 9.06
C SER A 116 -7.59 1.31 10.35
N THR A 117 -8.00 0.58 11.39
CA THR A 117 -8.15 1.14 12.73
C THR A 117 -6.81 1.66 13.26
N PRO A 118 -6.80 2.61 14.20
CA PRO A 118 -5.55 3.09 14.82
C PRO A 118 -4.69 1.97 15.39
N GLU A 119 -5.32 0.96 15.98
CA GLU A 119 -4.66 -0.23 16.53
C GLU A 119 -3.98 -1.05 15.43
N ALA A 120 -4.69 -1.33 14.33
CA ALA A 120 -4.13 -2.06 13.20
C ALA A 120 -2.97 -1.30 12.54
N LEU A 121 -3.08 0.01 12.41
CA LEU A 121 -2.02 0.85 11.87
C LEU A 121 -0.79 0.90 12.80
N SER A 122 -1.00 0.89 14.11
CA SER A 122 0.08 0.79 15.09
C SER A 122 0.81 -0.56 15.00
N GLU A 123 0.07 -1.66 14.84
CA GLU A 123 0.65 -2.98 14.61
C GLU A 123 1.48 -3.02 13.33
N ILE A 124 0.97 -2.43 12.24
CA ILE A 124 1.71 -2.32 10.97
C ILE A 124 3.02 -1.55 11.16
N ALA A 125 2.98 -0.40 11.84
CA ALA A 125 4.19 0.38 12.11
C ALA A 125 5.25 -0.43 12.86
N ALA A 126 4.83 -1.24 13.84
CA ALA A 126 5.72 -2.07 14.64
C ALA A 126 6.41 -3.19 13.85
N LEU A 127 5.88 -3.60 12.71
CA LEU A 127 6.51 -4.62 11.85
C LEU A 127 7.82 -4.13 11.21
N PHE A 128 7.93 -2.84 10.95
CA PHE A 128 9.09 -2.23 10.30
C PHE A 128 10.22 -1.93 11.30
N ALA A 129 10.58 -2.92 12.12
CA ALA A 129 11.50 -2.74 13.25
C ALA A 129 12.93 -2.33 12.81
N ALA A 130 13.36 -2.67 11.59
CA ALA A 130 14.66 -2.31 11.04
C ALA A 130 14.65 -1.00 10.25
N ALA A 131 13.48 -0.42 9.96
CA ALA A 131 13.35 0.82 9.22
C ALA A 131 13.80 2.02 10.08
N PRO A 132 14.61 2.95 9.53
CA PRO A 132 15.07 4.12 10.29
C PRO A 132 13.95 5.10 10.63
N ARG A 133 12.86 5.09 9.87
CA ARG A 133 11.67 5.91 10.09
C ARG A 133 10.45 5.22 9.51
N VAL A 134 9.34 5.25 10.26
CA VAL A 134 8.03 4.80 9.79
C VAL A 134 7.03 5.93 9.97
N GLU A 135 6.40 6.33 8.87
CA GLU A 135 5.34 7.33 8.83
C GLU A 135 4.01 6.64 8.52
N ILE A 136 3.05 6.74 9.43
CA ILE A 136 1.68 6.30 9.19
C ILE A 136 0.85 7.50 8.77
N ASN A 137 0.30 7.44 7.58
CA ASN A 137 -0.59 8.46 7.05
C ASN A 137 -2.00 7.91 6.89
N ARG A 138 -3.00 8.74 7.19
CA ARG A 138 -4.40 8.48 6.86
C ARG A 138 -4.86 9.53 5.87
N GLN A 139 -5.15 9.11 4.63
CA GLN A 139 -5.53 10.02 3.55
C GLN A 139 -7.02 10.36 3.63
N PRO A 140 -7.39 11.60 3.97
CA PRO A 140 -8.79 12.02 3.97
C PRO A 140 -9.42 11.97 2.58
N GLY A 141 -10.75 11.77 2.53
CA GLY A 141 -11.53 11.80 1.29
C GLY A 141 -11.10 10.75 0.25
N SER A 142 -10.52 9.63 0.69
CA SER A 142 -10.04 8.59 -0.20
C SER A 142 -10.62 7.22 0.13
N GLY A 143 -10.86 6.41 -0.90
CA GLY A 143 -11.13 4.98 -0.81
C GLY A 143 -9.90 4.16 -1.20
N HIS A 144 -10.07 2.85 -1.37
CA HIS A 144 -8.97 1.91 -1.63
C HIS A 144 -8.01 2.35 -2.76
N ASN A 145 -8.53 2.89 -3.85
CA ASN A 145 -7.74 3.37 -5.00
C ASN A 145 -7.30 4.83 -4.82
N LEU A 146 -6.47 5.12 -3.81
CA LEU A 146 -6.06 6.47 -3.41
C LEU A 146 -5.57 7.36 -4.56
N SER A 147 -4.81 6.78 -5.49
CA SER A 147 -4.20 7.50 -6.63
C SER A 147 -5.18 7.90 -7.72
N LEU A 148 -6.45 7.48 -7.64
CA LEU A 148 -7.43 7.60 -8.71
C LEU A 148 -8.68 8.39 -8.30
N GLY A 149 -8.82 8.71 -7.02
CA GLY A 149 -9.97 9.44 -6.47
C GLY A 149 -9.80 10.96 -6.53
N VAL A 150 -10.82 11.66 -6.05
CA VAL A 150 -10.85 13.14 -5.99
C VAL A 150 -9.74 13.72 -5.11
N ALA A 151 -9.26 12.96 -4.12
CA ALA A 151 -8.14 13.33 -3.25
C ALA A 151 -6.76 12.87 -3.78
N ALA A 152 -6.67 12.37 -5.02
CA ALA A 152 -5.43 11.83 -5.57
C ALA A 152 -4.29 12.85 -5.59
N ALA A 153 -4.58 14.13 -5.88
CA ALA A 153 -3.57 15.19 -5.90
C ALA A 153 -2.91 15.39 -4.53
N ASP A 154 -3.69 15.37 -3.45
CA ASP A 154 -3.18 15.51 -2.08
C ASP A 154 -2.36 14.27 -1.69
N TYR A 155 -2.83 13.07 -2.03
CA TYR A 155 -2.08 11.84 -1.83
C TYR A 155 -0.73 11.88 -2.55
N HIS A 156 -0.70 12.22 -3.84
CA HIS A 156 0.54 12.32 -4.60
C HIS A 156 1.49 13.40 -4.08
N SER A 157 0.97 14.55 -3.65
CA SER A 157 1.78 15.60 -3.02
C SER A 157 2.45 15.09 -1.75
N GLY A 158 1.73 14.33 -0.92
CA GLY A 158 2.30 13.67 0.26
C GLY A 158 3.39 12.66 -0.08
N VAL A 159 3.20 11.86 -1.14
CA VAL A 159 4.22 10.93 -1.63
C VAL A 159 5.48 11.67 -2.11
N LEU A 160 5.31 12.74 -2.90
CA LEU A 160 6.43 13.55 -3.38
C LEU A 160 7.21 14.20 -2.22
N SER A 161 6.52 14.73 -1.22
CA SER A 161 7.16 15.28 -0.02
C SER A 161 7.96 14.20 0.74
N PHE A 162 7.44 12.98 0.81
CA PHE A 162 8.18 11.85 1.40
C PHE A 162 9.45 11.52 0.59
N VAL A 163 9.36 11.50 -0.74
CA VAL A 163 10.51 11.28 -1.63
C VAL A 163 11.60 12.35 -1.41
N GLU A 164 11.21 13.63 -1.35
CA GLU A 164 12.14 14.75 -1.09
C GLU A 164 12.84 14.59 0.26
N GLN A 165 12.12 14.17 1.30
CA GLN A 165 12.71 13.90 2.62
C GLN A 165 13.69 12.72 2.59
N CYS A 166 13.41 11.66 1.84
CA CYS A 166 14.32 10.53 1.68
C CYS A 166 15.62 10.96 0.97
N ILE A 167 15.50 11.76 -0.08
CA ILE A 167 16.67 12.30 -0.81
C ILE A 167 17.52 13.17 0.12
N ALA A 168 16.91 14.08 0.86
CA ALA A 168 17.61 14.96 1.80
C ALA A 168 18.30 14.17 2.92
N GLY A 169 17.67 13.11 3.42
CA GLY A 169 18.26 12.21 4.42
C GLY A 169 19.50 11.51 3.91
N ALA A 170 19.44 10.90 2.73
CA ALA A 170 20.56 10.22 2.10
C ALA A 170 21.75 11.15 1.84
N ALA A 171 21.51 12.38 1.38
CA ALA A 171 22.55 13.38 1.19
C ALA A 171 23.23 13.78 2.51
N GLY A 172 22.47 13.84 3.60
CA GLY A 172 23.01 14.13 4.94
C GLY A 172 23.90 13.02 5.50
N ASP A 173 23.58 11.77 5.20
CA ASP A 173 24.36 10.61 5.63
C ASP A 173 25.72 10.54 4.88
N LEU A 174 25.71 10.73 3.58
CA LEU A 174 26.95 10.79 2.77
C LEU A 174 27.92 11.88 3.26
N ASN A 175 27.42 13.04 3.68
CA ASN A 175 28.25 14.13 4.21
C ASN A 175 28.82 13.80 5.59
N ARG A 176 28.16 12.97 6.40
CA ARG A 176 28.65 12.51 7.72
C ARG A 176 29.74 11.46 7.61
N GLU A 177 29.69 10.60 6.59
CA GLU A 177 30.71 9.57 6.35
C GLU A 177 32.00 10.12 5.72
N ALA A 178 31.92 11.28 5.07
CA ALA A 178 33.04 11.93 4.41
C ALA A 178 33.86 12.88 5.30
N GLY A 179 33.46 13.15 6.53
CA GLY A 179 34.10 14.06 7.49
C GLY A 179 34.67 13.35 8.69
#